data_31204f29f1f2d0e26832f92fbfcec669
#
_entry.id   31204f29f1f2d0e26832f92fbfcec669
#
_cell.length_a   1.000
_cell.length_b   1.000
_cell.length_c   1.000
_cell.angle_alpha   90.00
_cell.angle_beta   90.00
_cell.angle_gamma   90.00
#
_symmetry.space_group_name_H-M   'P 1'
#
loop_
_entity.id
_entity.type
_entity.pdbx_description
1 polymer ?
#
loop_
_entity_poly.entity_id
_entity_poly.type
_entity_poly.pdbx_seq_one_letter_code
_entity_poly.pdbx_strand_id
1 'polypeptide(L)'
;MAGIDLNKNVAYKFASFRYFEKMEHHINRFCKDNVLLLVFDGVLRFSENGEETEVRAGEYYVQRKNIYQAGEIASDEPKYFYVHFDAEWSECEDAFPLKGKFKLSELSELMKKMVSAAHGESTHTERQYLFLKLILMLNKKPFTNHTTSQLSSYIEKNLDKISSLSDICEAFHYSKNYIIRIFNKEFGVSPIQYINDAKIKRAMYLLETTSRSVKEITEECGYSDYSYFYKRFTRKTGLSPLRWRRQIQENPLNDK
;
A
#
# COMPACT_ATOMS: atom_id res chain seq x y z
N MET A 1 6.87 8.40 13.96
CA MET A 1 7.81 7.25 14.14
C MET A 1 8.80 7.29 12.98
N ALA A 2 10.09 7.08 13.26
CA ALA A 2 11.08 7.01 12.20
C ALA A 2 10.80 5.82 11.27
N GLY A 3 10.87 6.05 9.98
CA GLY A 3 10.66 5.03 8.96
C GLY A 3 11.35 5.40 7.65
N ILE A 4 11.14 4.62 6.60
CA ILE A 4 11.69 4.90 5.28
C ILE A 4 10.78 5.90 4.56
N ASP A 5 11.38 6.95 4.00
CA ASP A 5 10.68 7.92 3.15
C ASP A 5 10.48 7.34 1.75
N LEU A 6 9.26 6.87 1.48
CA LEU A 6 8.91 6.31 0.16
C LEU A 6 8.75 7.36 -0.94
N ASN A 7 8.74 8.66 -0.61
CA ASN A 7 8.71 9.75 -1.59
C ASN A 7 10.10 10.11 -2.12
N LYS A 8 11.15 9.56 -1.51
CA LYS A 8 12.53 9.72 -1.94
C LYS A 8 13.05 8.50 -2.67
N ASN A 9 14.31 8.53 -3.07
CA ASN A 9 14.92 7.42 -3.77
C ASN A 9 15.02 6.18 -2.87
N VAL A 10 14.38 5.11 -3.29
CA VAL A 10 14.45 3.77 -2.66
C VAL A 10 15.01 2.80 -3.70
N ALA A 11 16.26 2.36 -3.52
CA ALA A 11 16.99 1.59 -4.52
C ALA A 11 17.28 0.16 -4.04
N TYR A 12 16.77 -0.82 -4.79
CA TYR A 12 17.06 -2.24 -4.62
C TYR A 12 18.53 -2.55 -4.89
N LYS A 13 19.11 -3.45 -4.10
CA LYS A 13 20.47 -3.97 -4.32
C LYS A 13 20.48 -5.49 -4.53
N PHE A 14 19.97 -6.25 -3.54
CA PHE A 14 20.04 -7.70 -3.55
C PHE A 14 18.94 -8.30 -2.67
N ALA A 15 18.47 -9.51 -2.99
CA ALA A 15 17.53 -10.27 -2.18
C ALA A 15 17.85 -11.76 -2.20
N SER A 16 17.65 -12.44 -1.07
CA SER A 16 17.77 -13.89 -0.98
C SER A 16 17.00 -14.44 0.21
N PHE A 17 16.93 -15.76 0.30
CA PHE A 17 16.49 -16.48 1.48
C PHE A 17 17.69 -16.82 2.39
N ARG A 18 17.44 -16.89 3.68
CA ARG A 18 18.40 -17.39 4.69
C ARG A 18 17.67 -18.33 5.63
N TYR A 19 18.35 -19.41 5.96
CA TYR A 19 17.90 -20.46 6.85
C TYR A 19 18.99 -20.66 7.88
N PHE A 20 18.67 -20.49 9.17
CA PHE A 20 19.61 -20.75 10.24
C PHE A 20 19.50 -22.19 10.71
N GLU A 21 20.62 -22.76 11.06
CA GLU A 21 20.70 -24.01 11.77
C GLU A 21 20.53 -23.79 13.29
N LYS A 22 20.40 -24.88 14.02
CA LYS A 22 20.29 -24.85 15.47
C LYS A 22 21.51 -24.16 16.08
N MET A 23 21.27 -23.25 17.04
CA MET A 23 22.30 -22.45 17.72
C MET A 23 23.07 -21.47 16.83
N GLU A 24 22.59 -21.18 15.63
CA GLU A 24 23.23 -20.19 14.78
C GLU A 24 22.94 -18.76 15.28
N HIS A 25 23.95 -17.91 15.20
CA HIS A 25 23.91 -16.51 15.61
C HIS A 25 23.83 -15.58 14.42
N HIS A 26 23.19 -14.43 14.61
CA HIS A 26 23.26 -13.36 13.61
C HIS A 26 24.72 -12.89 13.46
N ILE A 27 25.06 -12.45 12.25
CA ILE A 27 26.42 -11.98 11.92
C ILE A 27 26.71 -10.63 12.62
N ASN A 28 27.92 -10.50 13.18
CA ASN A 28 28.42 -9.26 13.74
C ASN A 28 28.96 -8.37 12.62
N ARG A 29 28.36 -7.22 12.38
CA ARG A 29 28.75 -6.34 11.27
C ARG A 29 28.24 -4.91 11.39
N PHE A 30 28.93 -3.99 10.70
CA PHE A 30 28.34 -2.74 10.21
C PHE A 30 27.78 -2.99 8.80
N CYS A 31 26.47 -2.95 8.65
CA CYS A 31 25.87 -3.08 7.32
C CYS A 31 25.82 -1.71 6.63
N LYS A 32 26.35 -1.64 5.41
CA LYS A 32 26.35 -0.40 4.61
C LYS A 32 24.99 -0.10 3.98
N ASP A 33 24.10 -1.07 3.98
CA ASP A 33 22.77 -1.01 3.39
C ASP A 33 21.71 -1.08 4.46
N ASN A 34 20.50 -0.60 4.16
CA ASN A 34 19.33 -1.02 4.93
C ASN A 34 18.98 -2.45 4.53
N VAL A 35 18.50 -3.25 5.49
CA VAL A 35 18.09 -4.64 5.22
C VAL A 35 16.67 -4.87 5.72
N LEU A 36 15.75 -5.14 4.81
CA LEU A 36 14.40 -5.60 5.14
C LEU A 36 14.44 -7.11 5.37
N LEU A 37 14.04 -7.53 6.56
CA LEU A 37 13.95 -8.93 6.98
C LEU A 37 12.47 -9.33 7.07
N LEU A 38 12.07 -10.43 6.47
CA LEU A 38 10.74 -11.04 6.60
C LEU A 38 10.90 -12.45 7.15
N VAL A 39 10.62 -12.65 8.43
CA VAL A 39 10.73 -13.96 9.09
C VAL A 39 9.44 -14.74 8.86
N PHE A 40 9.54 -15.94 8.31
CA PHE A 40 8.37 -16.79 8.02
C PHE A 40 8.34 -18.10 8.80
N ASP A 41 9.42 -18.41 9.53
CA ASP A 41 9.49 -19.52 10.48
C ASP A 41 10.53 -19.21 11.55
N GLY A 42 10.34 -19.71 12.78
CA GLY A 42 11.24 -19.49 13.90
C GLY A 42 11.31 -18.06 14.45
N VAL A 43 12.43 -17.74 15.11
CA VAL A 43 12.68 -16.42 15.74
C VAL A 43 14.10 -15.97 15.43
N LEU A 44 14.24 -14.85 14.73
CA LEU A 44 15.53 -14.20 14.50
C LEU A 44 15.85 -13.25 15.65
N ARG A 45 17.04 -13.40 16.26
CA ARG A 45 17.54 -12.55 17.34
C ARG A 45 18.83 -11.86 16.93
N PHE A 46 18.92 -10.58 17.21
CA PHE A 46 20.13 -9.75 17.03
C PHE A 46 20.03 -8.50 17.91
N SER A 47 21.14 -7.80 18.06
CA SER A 47 21.14 -6.45 18.64
C SER A 47 21.52 -5.40 17.60
N GLU A 48 20.98 -4.18 17.74
CA GLU A 48 21.42 -2.97 17.02
C GLU A 48 21.90 -1.94 18.03
N ASN A 49 23.18 -1.57 17.97
CA ASN A 49 23.85 -0.69 18.95
C ASN A 49 23.64 -1.13 20.43
N GLY A 50 23.58 -2.45 20.67
CA GLY A 50 23.37 -3.03 22.01
C GLY A 50 21.92 -3.17 22.43
N GLU A 51 20.95 -2.73 21.63
CA GLU A 51 19.53 -2.98 21.90
C GLU A 51 19.08 -4.30 21.27
N GLU A 52 18.65 -5.24 22.10
CA GLU A 52 18.18 -6.54 21.65
C GLU A 52 16.87 -6.44 20.86
N THR A 53 16.78 -7.19 19.78
CA THR A 53 15.63 -7.25 18.88
C THR A 53 15.29 -8.70 18.56
N GLU A 54 14.02 -9.03 18.68
CA GLU A 54 13.45 -10.29 18.20
C GLU A 54 12.48 -10.01 17.04
N VAL A 55 12.57 -10.82 15.99
CA VAL A 55 11.64 -10.82 14.86
C VAL A 55 11.09 -12.24 14.70
N ARG A 56 9.79 -12.39 14.88
CA ARG A 56 9.10 -13.69 14.90
C ARG A 56 8.46 -14.00 13.55
N ALA A 57 8.11 -15.25 13.33
CA ALA A 57 7.37 -15.67 12.14
C ALA A 57 6.12 -14.81 11.89
N GLY A 58 5.95 -14.31 10.65
CA GLY A 58 4.89 -13.37 10.25
C GLY A 58 5.21 -11.90 10.53
N GLU A 59 6.42 -11.59 11.00
CA GLU A 59 6.87 -10.21 11.25
C GLU A 59 7.99 -9.82 10.29
N TYR A 60 8.01 -8.54 9.92
CA TYR A 60 9.14 -7.94 9.23
C TYR A 60 9.83 -6.89 10.10
N TYR A 61 11.10 -6.67 9.83
CA TYR A 61 11.94 -5.65 10.46
C TYR A 61 12.90 -5.03 9.43
N VAL A 62 13.16 -3.73 9.58
CA VAL A 62 14.16 -3.03 8.75
C VAL A 62 15.37 -2.70 9.61
N GLN A 63 16.46 -3.41 9.38
CA GLN A 63 17.78 -3.07 9.92
C GLN A 63 18.31 -1.82 9.21
N ARG A 64 18.79 -0.85 10.01
CA ARG A 64 19.30 0.42 9.47
C ARG A 64 20.74 0.30 9.01
N LYS A 65 21.05 0.97 7.92
CA LYS A 65 22.47 1.11 7.48
C LYS A 65 23.30 1.86 8.52
N ASN A 66 24.60 1.54 8.54
CA ASN A 66 25.62 2.17 9.41
C ASN A 66 25.34 2.01 10.91
N ILE A 67 24.55 1.02 11.31
CA ILE A 67 24.37 0.61 12.69
C ILE A 67 25.10 -0.72 12.90
N TYR A 68 25.79 -0.86 14.04
CA TYR A 68 26.42 -2.11 14.40
C TYR A 68 25.37 -3.14 14.80
N GLN A 69 25.41 -4.28 14.13
CA GLN A 69 24.54 -5.44 14.35
C GLN A 69 25.36 -6.56 14.98
N ALA A 70 24.85 -7.19 16.02
CA ALA A 70 25.50 -8.32 16.65
C ALA A 70 24.50 -9.45 16.97
N GLY A 71 24.99 -10.68 16.92
CA GLY A 71 24.26 -11.89 17.29
C GLY A 71 24.78 -12.44 18.62
N GLU A 72 24.48 -11.78 19.72
CA GLU A 72 24.94 -12.22 21.06
C GLU A 72 24.14 -13.44 21.55
N ILE A 73 22.87 -13.52 21.19
CA ILE A 73 21.98 -14.60 21.55
C ILE A 73 21.69 -15.45 20.32
N ALA A 74 21.74 -16.80 20.46
CA ALA A 74 21.39 -17.71 19.39
C ALA A 74 19.94 -17.53 18.96
N SER A 75 19.71 -17.53 17.66
CA SER A 75 18.38 -17.50 17.08
C SER A 75 17.71 -18.87 17.17
N ASP A 76 16.37 -18.92 17.07
CA ASP A 76 15.58 -20.13 17.11
C ASP A 76 15.19 -20.57 15.70
N GLU A 77 16.16 -21.17 15.00
CA GLU A 77 16.07 -21.71 13.64
C GLU A 77 15.26 -20.86 12.66
N PRO A 78 15.50 -19.52 12.59
CA PRO A 78 14.69 -18.66 11.73
C PRO A 78 14.90 -18.98 10.26
N LYS A 79 13.78 -18.98 9.53
CA LYS A 79 13.77 -18.95 8.08
C LYS A 79 13.22 -17.60 7.65
N TYR A 80 14.00 -16.86 6.88
CA TYR A 80 13.62 -15.51 6.50
C TYR A 80 14.07 -15.15 5.08
N PHE A 81 13.35 -14.22 4.50
CA PHE A 81 13.72 -13.54 3.27
C PHE A 81 14.32 -12.19 3.63
N TYR A 82 15.37 -11.78 2.94
CA TYR A 82 15.98 -10.48 3.18
C TYR A 82 16.24 -9.72 1.88
N VAL A 83 16.17 -8.39 1.97
CA VAL A 83 16.45 -7.47 0.87
C VAL A 83 17.39 -6.38 1.33
N HIS A 84 18.53 -6.25 0.68
CA HIS A 84 19.43 -5.11 0.80
C HIS A 84 18.97 -3.98 -0.11
N PHE A 85 18.89 -2.76 0.41
CA PHE A 85 18.44 -1.59 -0.33
C PHE A 85 18.98 -0.29 0.25
N ASP A 86 19.05 0.75 -0.59
CA ASP A 86 19.28 2.12 -0.13
C ASP A 86 17.95 2.88 -0.02
N ALA A 87 17.83 3.68 1.02
CA ALA A 87 16.72 4.59 1.23
C ALA A 87 17.11 5.66 2.26
N GLU A 88 16.40 6.78 2.23
CA GLU A 88 16.47 7.80 3.26
C GLU A 88 15.42 7.57 4.36
N TRP A 89 15.74 8.04 5.55
CA TRP A 89 14.88 7.95 6.73
C TRP A 89 14.10 9.26 6.91
N SER A 90 12.87 9.14 7.38
CA SER A 90 11.99 10.25 7.70
C SER A 90 11.19 9.97 8.96
N GLU A 91 10.79 11.02 9.66
CA GLU A 91 9.85 10.96 10.77
C GLU A 91 8.42 11.32 10.35
N CYS A 92 8.15 11.40 9.05
CA CYS A 92 6.83 11.72 8.54
C CYS A 92 5.81 10.60 8.86
N GLU A 93 4.54 10.98 8.91
CA GLU A 93 3.43 10.08 9.27
C GLU A 93 3.21 8.96 8.24
N ASP A 94 3.61 9.21 6.99
CA ASP A 94 3.50 8.26 5.87
C ASP A 94 4.79 7.46 5.60
N ALA A 95 5.79 7.54 6.47
CA ALA A 95 7.01 6.76 6.34
C ALA A 95 6.71 5.26 6.48
N PHE A 96 7.38 4.42 5.67
CA PHE A 96 7.29 2.97 5.81
C PHE A 96 7.90 2.54 7.16
N PRO A 97 7.14 1.83 8.00
CA PRO A 97 7.56 1.57 9.37
C PRO A 97 8.71 0.57 9.47
N LEU A 98 9.53 0.72 10.52
CA LEU A 98 10.66 -0.18 10.83
C LEU A 98 10.26 -1.63 11.03
N LYS A 99 9.07 -1.88 11.57
CA LYS A 99 8.56 -3.21 11.87
C LYS A 99 7.07 -3.29 11.64
N GLY A 100 6.62 -4.48 11.30
CA GLY A 100 5.20 -4.76 11.11
C GLY A 100 4.96 -6.25 10.88
N LYS A 101 3.76 -6.57 10.46
CA LYS A 101 3.32 -7.95 10.21
C LYS A 101 2.99 -8.18 8.75
N PHE A 102 3.14 -9.42 8.32
CA PHE A 102 2.75 -9.84 6.98
C PHE A 102 2.14 -11.25 6.99
N LYS A 103 1.48 -11.63 5.89
CA LYS A 103 1.02 -13.00 5.67
C LYS A 103 1.86 -13.64 4.58
N LEU A 104 2.48 -14.77 4.89
CA LEU A 104 3.33 -15.51 3.97
C LEU A 104 2.60 -15.88 2.67
N SER A 105 1.32 -16.28 2.77
CA SER A 105 0.49 -16.64 1.61
C SER A 105 0.31 -15.50 0.59
N GLU A 106 0.42 -14.24 1.01
CA GLU A 106 0.29 -13.08 0.13
C GLU A 106 1.61 -12.71 -0.56
N LEU A 107 2.77 -13.05 0.04
CA LEU A 107 4.09 -12.60 -0.41
C LEU A 107 4.99 -13.70 -0.97
N SER A 108 4.71 -14.99 -0.70
CA SER A 108 5.60 -16.11 -1.03
C SER A 108 6.00 -16.15 -2.51
N GLU A 109 5.05 -15.96 -3.42
CA GLU A 109 5.33 -15.97 -4.85
C GLU A 109 6.16 -14.76 -5.30
N LEU A 110 5.94 -13.59 -4.68
CA LEU A 110 6.73 -12.39 -4.97
C LEU A 110 8.18 -12.55 -4.49
N MET A 111 8.39 -13.09 -3.29
CA MET A 111 9.72 -13.36 -2.75
C MET A 111 10.50 -14.35 -3.62
N LYS A 112 9.87 -15.44 -4.07
CA LYS A 112 10.48 -16.40 -5.01
C LYS A 112 10.87 -15.73 -6.32
N LYS A 113 9.99 -14.91 -6.91
CA LYS A 113 10.29 -14.14 -8.13
C LYS A 113 11.45 -13.19 -7.94
N MET A 114 11.55 -12.51 -6.78
CA MET A 114 12.66 -11.62 -6.47
C MET A 114 14.00 -12.38 -6.41
N VAL A 115 14.04 -13.56 -5.79
CA VAL A 115 15.26 -14.40 -5.75
C VAL A 115 15.61 -14.92 -7.14
N SER A 116 14.64 -15.40 -7.90
CA SER A 116 14.86 -15.84 -9.29
C SER A 116 15.41 -14.69 -10.14
N ALA A 117 14.86 -13.47 -9.99
CA ALA A 117 15.34 -12.30 -10.69
C ALA A 117 16.74 -11.83 -10.21
N ALA A 118 17.11 -12.07 -8.96
CA ALA A 118 18.44 -11.75 -8.45
C ALA A 118 19.56 -12.64 -9.03
N HIS A 119 19.22 -13.87 -9.40
CA HIS A 119 20.18 -14.87 -9.91
C HIS A 119 20.04 -15.14 -11.43
N GLY A 120 19.04 -14.59 -12.09
CA GLY A 120 18.73 -14.78 -13.51
C GLY A 120 19.10 -13.56 -14.38
N GLU A 121 18.67 -13.61 -15.64
CA GLU A 121 18.91 -12.56 -16.64
C GLU A 121 18.00 -11.32 -16.53
N SER A 122 17.39 -11.08 -15.37
CA SER A 122 16.48 -9.94 -15.18
C SER A 122 17.22 -8.60 -15.20
N THR A 123 16.56 -7.56 -15.68
CA THR A 123 17.08 -6.20 -15.69
C THR A 123 17.07 -5.59 -14.28
N HIS A 124 17.89 -4.55 -14.07
CA HIS A 124 17.82 -3.79 -12.81
C HIS A 124 16.42 -3.21 -12.56
N THR A 125 15.76 -2.72 -13.62
CA THR A 125 14.41 -2.15 -13.55
C THR A 125 13.36 -3.18 -13.09
N GLU A 126 13.44 -4.43 -13.56
CA GLU A 126 12.54 -5.49 -13.11
C GLU A 126 12.74 -5.83 -11.64
N ARG A 127 13.99 -5.93 -11.19
CA ARG A 127 14.31 -6.16 -9.77
C ARG A 127 13.82 -5.02 -8.89
N GLN A 128 14.03 -3.79 -9.32
CA GLN A 128 13.53 -2.59 -8.65
C GLN A 128 12.00 -2.58 -8.56
N TYR A 129 11.30 -2.92 -9.65
CA TYR A 129 9.83 -3.04 -9.67
C TYR A 129 9.32 -4.08 -8.67
N LEU A 130 9.92 -5.27 -8.64
CA LEU A 130 9.53 -6.32 -7.71
C LEU A 130 9.72 -5.89 -6.24
N PHE A 131 10.81 -5.19 -5.95
CA PHE A 131 11.08 -4.65 -4.63
C PHE A 131 10.07 -3.58 -4.22
N LEU A 132 9.79 -2.60 -5.07
CA LEU A 132 8.78 -1.58 -4.79
C LEU A 132 7.40 -2.20 -4.60
N LYS A 133 7.07 -3.23 -5.37
CA LYS A 133 5.84 -4.00 -5.18
C LYS A 133 5.78 -4.67 -3.80
N LEU A 134 6.89 -5.25 -3.33
CA LEU A 134 6.99 -5.83 -1.98
C LEU A 134 6.74 -4.76 -0.90
N ILE A 135 7.42 -3.60 -0.99
CA ILE A 135 7.21 -2.48 -0.07
C ILE A 135 5.75 -2.03 -0.05
N LEU A 136 5.12 -1.85 -1.21
CA LEU A 136 3.72 -1.46 -1.32
C LEU A 136 2.78 -2.50 -0.70
N MET A 137 3.06 -3.79 -0.86
CA MET A 137 2.27 -4.86 -0.25
C MET A 137 2.42 -4.90 1.27
N LEU A 138 3.61 -4.62 1.80
CA LEU A 138 3.87 -4.51 3.24
C LEU A 138 3.30 -3.22 3.84
N ASN A 139 3.31 -2.12 3.08
CA ASN A 139 2.78 -0.81 3.51
C ASN A 139 1.26 -0.71 3.40
N LYS A 140 0.60 -1.73 2.87
CA LYS A 140 -0.86 -1.79 2.96
C LYS A 140 -1.21 -1.72 4.45
N LYS A 141 -1.64 -0.53 4.90
CA LYS A 141 -2.31 -0.43 6.21
C LYS A 141 -3.42 -1.47 6.16
N PRO A 142 -3.35 -2.59 6.91
CA PRO A 142 -4.47 -3.52 6.93
C PRO A 142 -5.65 -2.68 7.35
N PHE A 143 -6.78 -2.81 6.63
CA PHE A 143 -8.01 -2.23 7.16
C PHE A 143 -8.11 -2.75 8.60
N THR A 144 -7.99 -1.85 9.57
CA THR A 144 -8.02 -2.23 10.99
C THR A 144 -9.37 -2.84 11.35
N ASN A 145 -10.34 -2.67 10.44
CA ASN A 145 -11.67 -3.22 10.57
C ASN A 145 -12.08 -3.92 9.26
N HIS A 146 -12.26 -5.25 9.32
CA HIS A 146 -12.76 -6.08 8.21
C HIS A 146 -14.10 -5.52 7.65
N THR A 147 -14.95 -4.99 8.53
CA THR A 147 -16.21 -4.34 8.16
C THR A 147 -15.99 -3.15 7.23
N THR A 148 -14.98 -2.31 7.51
CA THR A 148 -14.70 -1.13 6.67
C THR A 148 -14.21 -1.53 5.28
N SER A 149 -13.42 -2.60 5.17
CA SER A 149 -13.01 -3.16 3.88
C SER A 149 -14.21 -3.69 3.07
N GLN A 150 -15.14 -4.37 3.73
CA GLN A 150 -16.36 -4.85 3.07
C GLN A 150 -17.24 -3.68 2.61
N LEU A 151 -17.41 -2.66 3.45
CA LEU A 151 -18.19 -1.46 3.13
C LEU A 151 -17.59 -0.68 1.97
N SER A 152 -16.27 -0.45 1.95
CA SER A 152 -15.60 0.25 0.84
C SER A 152 -15.72 -0.52 -0.48
N SER A 153 -15.52 -1.84 -0.45
CA SER A 153 -15.68 -2.70 -1.62
C SER A 153 -17.15 -2.71 -2.13
N TYR A 154 -18.12 -2.72 -1.23
CA TYR A 154 -19.53 -2.63 -1.59
C TYR A 154 -19.87 -1.27 -2.24
N ILE A 155 -19.37 -0.17 -1.67
CA ILE A 155 -19.55 1.17 -2.24
C ILE A 155 -18.99 1.23 -3.65
N GLU A 156 -17.76 0.78 -3.87
CA GLU A 156 -17.10 0.81 -5.17
C GLU A 156 -17.86 0.00 -6.24
N LYS A 157 -18.45 -1.13 -5.86
CA LYS A 157 -19.22 -2.00 -6.77
C LYS A 157 -20.63 -1.49 -7.06
N ASN A 158 -21.19 -0.61 -6.22
CA ASN A 158 -22.59 -0.18 -6.29
C ASN A 158 -22.74 1.35 -6.33
N LEU A 159 -21.75 2.06 -6.88
CA LEU A 159 -21.73 3.54 -6.92
C LEU A 159 -22.97 4.14 -7.61
N ASP A 160 -23.50 3.46 -8.63
CA ASP A 160 -24.69 3.83 -9.38
C ASP A 160 -25.98 3.71 -8.55
N LYS A 161 -26.02 2.81 -7.58
CA LYS A 161 -27.21 2.49 -6.77
C LYS A 161 -27.22 3.21 -5.42
N ILE A 162 -26.06 3.63 -4.92
CA ILE A 162 -25.97 4.29 -3.62
C ILE A 162 -26.28 5.78 -3.77
N SER A 163 -27.41 6.19 -3.26
CA SER A 163 -27.87 7.60 -3.21
C SER A 163 -27.66 8.24 -1.85
N SER A 164 -27.65 7.46 -0.78
CA SER A 164 -27.56 7.92 0.60
C SER A 164 -26.79 6.96 1.51
N LEU A 165 -26.44 7.43 2.72
CA LEU A 165 -25.89 6.58 3.76
C LEU A 165 -26.88 5.50 4.23
N SER A 166 -28.18 5.75 4.08
CA SER A 166 -29.23 4.79 4.47
C SER A 166 -29.11 3.50 3.66
N ASP A 167 -28.80 3.59 2.37
CA ASP A 167 -28.67 2.42 1.48
C ASP A 167 -27.58 1.46 1.99
N ILE A 168 -26.50 2.03 2.53
CA ILE A 168 -25.41 1.24 3.13
C ILE A 168 -25.84 0.66 4.49
N CYS A 169 -26.57 1.45 5.29
CA CYS A 169 -27.08 0.98 6.58
C CYS A 169 -28.01 -0.21 6.41
N GLU A 170 -28.89 -0.18 5.41
CA GLU A 170 -29.81 -1.27 5.08
C GLU A 170 -29.06 -2.51 4.57
N ALA A 171 -28.10 -2.33 3.66
CA ALA A 171 -27.34 -3.44 3.08
C ALA A 171 -26.51 -4.21 4.12
N PHE A 172 -26.04 -3.53 5.17
CA PHE A 172 -25.16 -4.12 6.19
C PHE A 172 -25.79 -4.26 7.58
N HIS A 173 -27.00 -3.80 7.76
CA HIS A 173 -27.70 -3.78 9.06
C HIS A 173 -26.94 -3.05 10.17
N TYR A 174 -26.19 -1.99 9.80
CA TYR A 174 -25.47 -1.15 10.75
C TYR A 174 -26.12 0.21 10.95
N SER A 175 -25.97 0.78 12.15
CA SER A 175 -26.44 2.13 12.43
C SER A 175 -25.59 3.18 11.70
N LYS A 176 -26.21 4.33 11.35
CA LYS A 176 -25.50 5.48 10.73
C LYS A 176 -24.30 5.92 11.55
N ASN A 177 -24.45 6.02 12.86
CA ASN A 177 -23.37 6.45 13.76
C ASN A 177 -22.20 5.48 13.76
N TYR A 178 -22.45 4.18 13.69
CA TYR A 178 -21.40 3.18 13.61
C TYR A 178 -20.61 3.32 12.33
N ILE A 179 -21.28 3.41 11.16
CA ILE A 179 -20.63 3.56 9.86
C ILE A 179 -19.81 4.86 9.79
N ILE A 180 -20.37 5.99 10.25
CA ILE A 180 -19.65 7.27 10.30
C ILE A 180 -18.38 7.16 11.15
N ARG A 181 -18.46 6.54 12.32
CA ARG A 181 -17.34 6.38 13.23
C ARG A 181 -16.20 5.56 12.62
N ILE A 182 -16.53 4.41 11.99
CA ILE A 182 -15.49 3.54 11.41
C ILE A 182 -14.86 4.17 10.16
N PHE A 183 -15.64 4.86 9.31
CA PHE A 183 -15.10 5.58 8.15
C PHE A 183 -14.18 6.73 8.54
N ASN A 184 -14.59 7.56 9.51
CA ASN A 184 -13.73 8.65 10.00
C ASN A 184 -12.43 8.11 10.61
N LYS A 185 -12.51 6.99 11.35
CA LYS A 185 -11.32 6.36 11.96
C LYS A 185 -10.38 5.78 10.92
N GLU A 186 -10.91 5.14 9.86
CA GLU A 186 -10.12 4.38 8.89
C GLU A 186 -9.64 5.24 7.71
N PHE A 187 -10.52 6.12 7.20
CA PHE A 187 -10.26 6.90 6.00
C PHE A 187 -10.05 8.40 6.27
N GLY A 188 -10.27 8.86 7.50
CA GLY A 188 -10.20 10.30 7.84
C GLY A 188 -11.31 11.15 7.23
N VAL A 189 -12.31 10.54 6.58
CA VAL A 189 -13.43 11.22 5.89
C VAL A 189 -14.77 10.58 6.21
N SER A 190 -15.86 11.33 6.07
CA SER A 190 -17.20 10.77 6.25
C SER A 190 -17.55 9.78 5.11
N PRO A 191 -18.47 8.80 5.35
CA PRO A 191 -18.93 7.87 4.32
C PRO A 191 -19.48 8.58 3.08
N ILE A 192 -20.26 9.64 3.27
CA ILE A 192 -20.82 10.45 2.17
C ILE A 192 -19.73 11.13 1.35
N GLN A 193 -18.68 11.63 2.01
CA GLN A 193 -17.54 12.19 1.30
C GLN A 193 -16.79 11.13 0.52
N TYR A 194 -16.57 9.96 1.10
CA TYR A 194 -15.94 8.82 0.43
C TYR A 194 -16.73 8.40 -0.82
N ILE A 195 -18.06 8.23 -0.72
CA ILE A 195 -18.93 7.89 -1.85
C ILE A 195 -18.82 8.94 -2.96
N ASN A 196 -18.94 10.22 -2.61
CA ASN A 196 -18.87 11.31 -3.58
C ASN A 196 -17.49 11.35 -4.28
N ASP A 197 -16.41 11.15 -3.54
CA ASP A 197 -15.06 11.11 -4.12
C ASP A 197 -14.87 9.90 -5.05
N ALA A 198 -15.42 8.74 -4.70
CA ALA A 198 -15.42 7.56 -5.55
C ALA A 198 -16.25 7.77 -6.84
N LYS A 199 -17.43 8.39 -6.75
CA LYS A 199 -18.26 8.76 -7.91
C LYS A 199 -17.53 9.72 -8.85
N ILE A 200 -16.85 10.73 -8.32
CA ILE A 200 -16.07 11.68 -9.15
C ILE A 200 -14.87 10.98 -9.80
N LYS A 201 -14.15 10.11 -9.10
CA LYS A 201 -13.06 9.31 -9.69
C LYS A 201 -13.56 8.44 -10.85
N ARG A 202 -14.72 7.78 -10.68
CA ARG A 202 -15.34 7.02 -11.77
C ARG A 202 -15.71 7.91 -12.96
N ALA A 203 -16.27 9.09 -12.72
CA ALA A 203 -16.61 10.04 -13.76
C ALA A 203 -15.37 10.52 -14.53
N MET A 204 -14.27 10.81 -13.83
CA MET A 204 -12.98 11.15 -14.46
C MET A 204 -12.54 10.04 -15.41
N TYR A 205 -12.50 8.80 -14.92
CA TYR A 205 -12.14 7.63 -15.73
C TYR A 205 -13.03 7.47 -16.98
N LEU A 206 -14.36 7.62 -16.85
CA LEU A 206 -15.28 7.50 -17.99
C LEU A 206 -15.13 8.65 -18.99
N LEU A 207 -14.84 9.87 -18.51
CA LEU A 207 -14.53 11.02 -19.38
C LEU A 207 -13.24 10.82 -20.18
N GLU A 208 -12.27 10.14 -19.62
CA GLU A 208 -10.97 9.84 -20.25
C GLU A 208 -11.05 8.68 -21.24
N THR A 209 -11.82 7.65 -20.91
CA THR A 209 -11.76 6.36 -21.61
C THR A 209 -12.93 6.12 -22.55
N THR A 210 -13.96 6.98 -22.57
CA THR A 210 -15.17 6.79 -23.39
C THR A 210 -15.59 8.06 -24.10
N SER A 211 -16.34 7.89 -25.21
CA SER A 211 -16.99 8.99 -25.95
C SER A 211 -18.39 9.33 -25.43
N ARG A 212 -18.85 8.73 -24.32
CA ARG A 212 -20.18 8.97 -23.74
C ARG A 212 -20.38 10.44 -23.39
N SER A 213 -21.60 10.94 -23.53
CA SER A 213 -21.93 12.30 -23.14
C SER A 213 -21.72 12.52 -21.62
N VAL A 214 -21.48 13.76 -21.23
CA VAL A 214 -21.33 14.09 -19.79
C VAL A 214 -22.62 13.76 -19.01
N LYS A 215 -23.78 13.85 -19.67
CA LYS A 215 -25.07 13.51 -19.06
C LYS A 215 -25.16 12.00 -18.75
N GLU A 216 -24.83 11.16 -19.73
CA GLU A 216 -24.81 9.70 -19.53
C GLU A 216 -23.83 9.28 -18.42
N ILE A 217 -22.63 9.91 -18.37
CA ILE A 217 -21.64 9.67 -17.33
C ILE A 217 -22.18 10.10 -15.96
N THR A 218 -22.90 11.22 -15.89
CA THR A 218 -23.53 11.71 -14.63
C THR A 218 -24.50 10.67 -14.08
N GLU A 219 -25.36 10.14 -14.95
CA GLU A 219 -26.36 9.11 -14.59
C GLU A 219 -25.67 7.78 -14.19
N GLU A 220 -24.67 7.33 -14.96
CA GLU A 220 -23.91 6.10 -14.66
C GLU A 220 -23.13 6.17 -13.34
N CYS A 221 -22.71 7.38 -12.95
CA CYS A 221 -22.08 7.60 -11.65
C CYS A 221 -23.09 7.76 -10.51
N GLY A 222 -24.39 7.56 -10.76
CA GLY A 222 -25.46 7.61 -9.75
C GLY A 222 -25.75 9.01 -9.24
N TYR A 223 -25.64 10.03 -10.11
CA TYR A 223 -26.11 11.39 -9.83
C TYR A 223 -27.45 11.64 -10.52
N SER A 224 -28.47 11.99 -9.78
CA SER A 224 -29.80 12.37 -10.29
C SER A 224 -29.86 13.82 -10.75
N ASP A 225 -28.95 14.68 -10.29
CA ASP A 225 -28.88 16.11 -10.61
C ASP A 225 -27.55 16.45 -11.29
N TYR A 226 -27.66 16.83 -12.58
CA TYR A 226 -26.53 17.24 -13.38
C TYR A 226 -25.80 18.48 -12.83
N SER A 227 -26.56 19.45 -12.32
CA SER A 227 -25.98 20.69 -11.80
C SER A 227 -25.19 20.44 -10.51
N TYR A 228 -25.69 19.54 -9.67
CA TYR A 228 -24.99 19.09 -8.47
C TYR A 228 -23.71 18.33 -8.82
N PHE A 229 -23.77 17.39 -9.77
CA PHE A 229 -22.60 16.68 -10.28
C PHE A 229 -21.55 17.67 -10.82
N TYR A 230 -21.97 18.61 -11.69
CA TYR A 230 -21.08 19.60 -12.30
C TYR A 230 -20.31 20.41 -11.25
N LYS A 231 -21.01 20.93 -10.24
CA LYS A 231 -20.42 21.68 -9.12
C LYS A 231 -19.41 20.82 -8.33
N ARG A 232 -19.78 19.59 -8.03
CA ARG A 232 -18.91 18.65 -7.29
C ARG A 232 -17.67 18.29 -8.08
N PHE A 233 -17.82 17.96 -9.36
CA PHE A 233 -16.71 17.63 -10.24
C PHE A 233 -15.73 18.80 -10.36
N THR A 234 -16.24 19.99 -10.66
CA THR A 234 -15.41 21.20 -10.79
C THR A 234 -14.71 21.55 -9.47
N ARG A 235 -15.38 21.41 -8.34
CA ARG A 235 -14.76 21.64 -7.04
C ARG A 235 -13.62 20.65 -6.74
N LYS A 236 -13.74 19.40 -7.17
CA LYS A 236 -12.74 18.36 -6.90
C LYS A 236 -11.56 18.42 -7.84
N THR A 237 -11.80 18.75 -9.13
CA THR A 237 -10.78 18.68 -10.20
C THR A 237 -10.22 20.05 -10.61
N GLY A 238 -10.88 21.14 -10.24
CA GLY A 238 -10.57 22.49 -10.71
C GLY A 238 -11.10 22.79 -12.13
N LEU A 239 -11.61 21.78 -12.86
CA LEU A 239 -12.07 21.88 -14.24
C LEU A 239 -13.50 21.41 -14.41
N SER A 240 -14.21 21.95 -15.41
CA SER A 240 -15.49 21.38 -15.80
C SER A 240 -15.30 20.01 -16.48
N PRO A 241 -16.32 19.12 -16.44
CA PRO A 241 -16.21 17.79 -17.08
C PRO A 241 -15.81 17.85 -18.57
N LEU A 242 -16.37 18.81 -19.32
CA LEU A 242 -16.01 19.01 -20.73
C LEU A 242 -14.57 19.51 -20.91
N ARG A 243 -14.11 20.42 -20.05
CA ARG A 243 -12.71 20.89 -20.09
C ARG A 243 -11.75 19.78 -19.70
N TRP A 244 -12.09 18.96 -18.71
CA TRP A 244 -11.32 17.77 -18.31
C TRP A 244 -11.12 16.83 -19.51
N ARG A 245 -12.20 16.48 -20.22
CA ARG A 245 -12.14 15.62 -21.41
C ARG A 245 -11.24 16.20 -22.49
N ARG A 246 -11.40 17.49 -22.84
CA ARG A 246 -10.60 18.15 -23.87
C ARG A 246 -9.12 18.15 -23.53
N GLN A 247 -8.77 18.48 -22.30
CA GLN A 247 -7.37 18.52 -21.86
C GLN A 247 -6.67 17.17 -22.00
N ILE A 248 -7.39 16.06 -21.85
CA ILE A 248 -6.82 14.72 -22.03
C ILE A 248 -6.75 14.36 -23.51
N GLN A 249 -7.75 14.71 -24.30
CA GLN A 249 -7.74 14.49 -25.77
C GLN A 249 -6.70 15.33 -26.49
N GLU A 250 -6.43 16.53 -26.02
CA GLU A 250 -5.41 17.45 -26.56
C GLU A 250 -3.99 17.15 -26.04
N ASN A 251 -3.82 16.15 -25.19
CA ASN A 251 -2.50 15.76 -24.69
C ASN A 251 -1.76 14.97 -25.78
N PRO A 252 -0.58 15.44 -26.27
CA PRO A 252 0.15 14.84 -27.40
C PRO A 252 0.62 13.39 -27.15
N LEU A 253 0.41 12.83 -25.95
CA LEU A 253 0.66 11.42 -25.65
C LEU A 253 -0.50 10.49 -26.06
N ASN A 254 -1.66 11.02 -26.47
CA ASN A 254 -2.82 10.25 -26.94
C ASN A 254 -2.90 10.09 -28.46
N ASP A 255 -1.99 10.71 -29.22
CA ASP A 255 -1.86 10.54 -30.65
C ASP A 255 -0.87 9.40 -31.00
N LYS A 256 -1.29 8.14 -30.69
CA LYS A 256 -0.70 6.93 -31.32
C LYS A 256 -1.70 5.80 -31.36
#